data_4a423cd4bb158b95cae7e5ab4fd1d8d4
#
_entry.id   4a423cd4bb158b95cae7e5ab4fd1d8d4
#
_cell.length_a   1.000
_cell.length_b   1.000
_cell.length_c   1.000
_cell.angle_alpha   90.00
_cell.angle_beta   90.00
_cell.angle_gamma   90.00
#
_symmetry.space_group_name_H-M   'P 1'
#
loop_
_entity.id
_entity.type
_entity.pdbx_description
1 polymer ?
#
loop_
_entity_poly.entity_id
_entity_poly.type
_entity_poly.pdbx_seq_one_letter_code
_entity_poly.pdbx_strand_id
1 'polypeptide(L)'
;NNDVHALATPIGLPARGHYLQERGTQSVILISFDIDGTLEVGDPPGVLTMDMVRMVVGDGFLIGSCSDRPMSAQRAIWEAHDIPYDFVIPKHMLADVKAKFEADRYFHVGDREDLDKKYALEAGFEFLWPDEAAAMPWFATKDSSDA
;
A
#
# COMPACT_ATOMS: atom_id res chain seq x y z
N ASN A 1 17.47 19.86 0.92
CA ASN A 1 17.08 19.61 0.72
C ASN A 1 17.02 19.64 0.40
N ASN A 2 16.97 19.73 0.50
CA ASN A 2 16.45 19.41 0.10
C ASN A 2 16.46 19.37 -0.47
N ASP A 3 16.53 19.65 -0.56
CA ASP A 3 16.06 19.32 -1.13
C ASP A 3 16.29 18.94 -1.58
N VAL A 4 16.55 19.07 -1.37
CA VAL A 4 16.26 18.45 -1.76
C VAL A 4 16.46 17.99 -2.06
N HIS A 5 16.55 17.88 -2.10
CA HIS A 5 16.22 17.16 -2.38
C HIS A 5 16.21 16.90 -2.99
N ALA A 6 16.47 17.05 -3.25
CA ALA A 6 16.01 16.61 -3.72
C ALA A 6 16.13 16.33 -4.26
N LEU A 7 16.21 16.14 -4.46
CA LEU A 7 15.89 15.66 -4.83
C LEU A 7 15.81 15.19 -5.50
N ALA A 8 15.84 14.92 -5.79
CA ALA A 8 15.46 14.41 -6.35
C ALA A 8 15.22 14.09 -6.97
N THR A 9 14.98 13.84 -7.28
CA THR A 9 14.44 13.51 -7.81
C THR A 9 14.44 13.40 -8.56
N PRO A 10 14.75 13.14 -8.88
CA PRO A 10 14.45 13.09 -9.66
C PRO A 10 14.09 12.88 -10.37
N ILE A 11 14.34 12.55 -10.50
CA ILE A 11 13.73 12.32 -11.22
C ILE A 11 12.76 12.28 -11.56
N GLY A 12 12.51 12.35 -11.69
CA GLY A 12 11.63 12.41 -11.82
C GLY A 12 10.61 12.55 -11.46
N LEU A 13 10.37 12.52 -11.29
CA LEU A 13 9.51 12.65 -10.62
C LEU A 13 9.25 12.46 -9.88
N PRO A 14 9.24 13.11 -10.43
CA PRO A 14 9.51 12.89 -9.05
C PRO A 14 8.53 11.98 -8.42
N ALA A 15 9.03 11.26 -7.45
CA ALA A 15 8.16 10.39 -6.71
C ALA A 15 6.99 11.20 -6.13
N ARG A 16 5.83 10.60 -6.11
CA ARG A 16 4.63 11.25 -5.62
C ARG A 16 4.76 11.74 -4.19
N GLY A 17 5.28 10.89 -3.32
CA GLY A 17 5.43 11.27 -1.92
C GLY A 17 6.38 12.42 -1.73
N HIS A 18 7.39 12.42 -2.53
CA HIS A 18 8.38 13.47 -2.46
C HIS A 18 7.77 14.82 -2.79
N TYR A 19 6.95 14.85 -3.80
CA TYR A 19 6.26 16.05 -4.20
C TYR A 19 5.39 16.61 -3.08
N LEU A 20 4.69 15.74 -2.40
CA LEU A 20 3.78 16.18 -1.35
C LEU A 20 4.50 16.79 -0.16
N GLN A 21 5.73 16.42 0.07
CA GLN A 21 6.49 16.96 1.18
C GLN A 21 6.73 18.46 1.08
N GLU A 22 6.64 18.99 -0.08
CA GLU A 22 6.84 20.42 -0.22
C GLU A 22 5.85 21.23 0.58
N ARG A 23 4.74 20.66 0.88
CA ARG A 23 3.73 21.35 1.66
C ARG A 23 3.98 21.26 3.16
N GLY A 24 4.87 20.38 3.57
CA GLY A 24 5.24 20.28 4.98
C GLY A 24 4.17 19.79 5.90
N THR A 25 2.98 19.49 5.39
CA THR A 25 1.88 19.10 6.25
C THR A 25 1.30 17.74 5.93
N GLN A 26 1.64 17.17 4.79
CA GLN A 26 1.06 15.90 4.39
C GLN A 26 2.02 14.77 4.68
N SER A 27 1.48 13.67 5.14
CA SER A 27 2.26 12.47 5.34
C SER A 27 2.12 11.54 4.17
N VAL A 28 3.11 10.69 4.01
CA VAL A 28 3.09 9.64 3.02
C VAL A 28 2.80 8.35 3.75
N ILE A 29 1.79 7.62 3.31
CA ILE A 29 1.40 6.35 3.89
C ILE A 29 1.63 5.26 2.87
N LEU A 30 2.35 4.22 3.25
CA LEU A 30 2.57 3.08 2.38
C LEU A 30 1.70 1.93 2.86
N ILE A 31 0.93 1.35 1.93
CA ILE A 31 0.05 0.24 2.25
C ILE A 31 0.40 -0.95 1.38
N SER A 32 0.71 -2.07 2.01
CA SER A 32 0.94 -3.35 1.37
C SER A 32 -0.30 -4.22 1.58
N PHE A 33 -0.83 -4.78 0.50
CA PHE A 33 -2.01 -5.64 0.58
C PHE A 33 -1.65 -7.07 0.29
N ASP A 34 -2.06 -7.99 1.18
CA ASP A 34 -2.19 -9.38 0.81
C ASP A 34 -3.35 -9.51 -0.17
N ILE A 35 -3.44 -10.64 -0.86
CA ILE A 35 -4.48 -10.84 -1.88
C ILE A 35 -5.54 -11.80 -1.40
N ASP A 36 -5.17 -13.06 -1.17
CA ASP A 36 -6.14 -14.09 -0.81
C ASP A 36 -6.65 -13.86 0.60
N GLY A 37 -7.97 -13.79 0.75
CA GLY A 37 -8.60 -13.51 2.03
C GLY A 37 -8.62 -12.03 2.39
N THR A 38 -8.05 -11.18 1.55
CA THR A 38 -7.91 -9.74 1.84
C THR A 38 -8.61 -8.89 0.81
N LEU A 39 -8.28 -9.10 -0.47
CA LEU A 39 -8.90 -8.37 -1.57
C LEU A 39 -10.02 -9.19 -2.18
N GLU A 40 -11.00 -8.49 -2.78
CA GLU A 40 -12.14 -9.19 -3.38
C GLU A 40 -11.73 -10.14 -4.49
N VAL A 41 -10.60 -9.88 -5.13
CA VAL A 41 -10.11 -10.72 -6.22
C VAL A 41 -9.35 -11.94 -5.74
N GLY A 42 -9.18 -12.09 -4.44
CA GLY A 42 -8.45 -13.22 -3.87
C GLY A 42 -9.28 -14.49 -3.84
N ASP A 43 -8.64 -15.57 -3.41
CA ASP A 43 -9.26 -16.88 -3.25
C ASP A 43 -8.77 -17.49 -1.94
N PRO A 44 -9.58 -17.39 -0.87
CA PRO A 44 -10.93 -16.85 -0.84
C PRO A 44 -10.95 -15.33 -1.00
N PRO A 45 -12.09 -14.78 -1.44
CA PRO A 45 -12.20 -13.33 -1.55
C PRO A 45 -12.22 -12.67 -0.18
N GLY A 46 -11.65 -11.47 -0.13
CA GLY A 46 -11.67 -10.67 1.09
C GLY A 46 -12.60 -9.48 0.96
N VAL A 47 -12.64 -8.68 2.01
CA VAL A 47 -13.63 -7.60 2.11
C VAL A 47 -13.21 -6.31 1.40
N LEU A 48 -11.94 -6.16 1.06
CA LEU A 48 -11.48 -4.94 0.41
C LEU A 48 -11.74 -5.03 -1.09
N THR A 49 -12.55 -4.11 -1.59
CA THR A 49 -12.85 -4.11 -3.02
C THR A 49 -11.76 -3.39 -3.78
N MET A 50 -11.65 -3.70 -5.07
CA MET A 50 -10.66 -3.00 -5.89
C MET A 50 -11.03 -1.52 -6.05
N ASP A 51 -12.30 -1.18 -5.96
CA ASP A 51 -12.69 0.23 -5.95
C ASP A 51 -12.20 0.95 -4.71
N MET A 52 -12.25 0.28 -3.54
CA MET A 52 -11.68 0.86 -2.33
C MET A 52 -10.18 1.10 -2.49
N VAL A 53 -9.48 0.11 -3.02
CA VAL A 53 -8.04 0.25 -3.23
C VAL A 53 -7.76 1.42 -4.18
N ARG A 54 -8.60 1.58 -5.20
CA ARG A 54 -8.42 2.67 -6.15
C ARG A 54 -8.54 4.04 -5.48
N MET A 55 -9.28 4.13 -4.40
CA MET A 55 -9.42 5.41 -3.67
C MET A 55 -8.11 5.90 -3.07
N VAL A 56 -7.18 4.99 -2.80
CA VAL A 56 -5.91 5.39 -2.17
C VAL A 56 -4.77 5.45 -3.18
N VAL A 57 -5.09 5.61 -4.45
CA VAL A 57 -4.08 5.83 -5.46
C VAL A 57 -3.75 7.32 -5.50
N GLY A 58 -2.46 7.64 -5.40
CA GLY A 58 -2.01 9.04 -5.43
C GLY A 58 -2.10 9.71 -4.08
N ASP A 59 -2.03 11.00 -4.05
CA ASP A 59 -2.29 11.86 -2.89
C ASP A 59 -1.66 11.39 -1.58
N GLY A 60 -0.36 11.08 -1.62
CA GLY A 60 0.35 10.72 -0.40
C GLY A 60 0.32 9.24 -0.07
N PHE A 61 -0.15 8.41 -0.99
CA PHE A 61 -0.15 6.96 -0.78
C PHE A 61 0.80 6.27 -1.73
N LEU A 62 1.52 5.28 -1.20
CA LEU A 62 2.26 4.31 -1.98
C LEU A 62 1.61 2.97 -1.73
N ILE A 63 1.27 2.23 -2.78
CA ILE A 63 0.56 0.98 -2.60
C ILE A 63 1.18 -0.14 -3.42
N GLY A 64 0.98 -1.34 -2.94
CA GLY A 64 1.42 -2.53 -3.65
C GLY A 64 0.88 -3.77 -2.99
N SER A 65 1.30 -4.93 -3.48
CA SER A 65 0.86 -6.19 -2.90
C SER A 65 2.04 -7.00 -2.41
N CYS A 66 1.77 -7.80 -1.38
CA CYS A 66 2.74 -8.68 -0.77
C CYS A 66 2.01 -9.98 -0.49
N SER A 67 2.27 -11.00 -1.29
CA SER A 67 1.42 -12.18 -1.34
C SER A 67 2.27 -13.41 -1.59
N ASP A 68 1.69 -14.59 -1.31
CA ASP A 68 2.33 -15.86 -1.68
C ASP A 68 2.21 -16.16 -3.17
N ARG A 69 1.40 -15.40 -3.88
CA ARG A 69 1.28 -15.60 -5.32
C ARG A 69 2.56 -15.16 -6.02
N PRO A 70 2.91 -15.76 -7.17
CA PRO A 70 4.04 -15.28 -7.94
C PRO A 70 3.89 -13.81 -8.30
N MET A 71 5.01 -13.11 -8.40
CA MET A 71 4.96 -11.68 -8.68
C MET A 71 4.26 -11.36 -9.99
N SER A 72 4.42 -12.22 -11.00
CA SER A 72 3.73 -12.02 -12.26
C SER A 72 2.22 -12.06 -12.10
N ALA A 73 1.73 -12.96 -11.24
CA ALA A 73 0.29 -13.05 -10.96
C ALA A 73 -0.20 -11.84 -10.21
N GLN A 74 0.60 -11.33 -9.28
CA GLN A 74 0.24 -10.13 -8.56
C GLN A 74 0.15 -8.93 -9.51
N ARG A 75 1.12 -8.78 -10.38
CA ARG A 75 1.10 -7.68 -11.36
C ARG A 75 -0.12 -7.77 -12.26
N ALA A 76 -0.48 -8.98 -12.67
CA ALA A 76 -1.62 -9.17 -13.55
C ALA A 76 -2.92 -8.68 -12.92
N ILE A 77 -3.05 -8.85 -11.60
CA ILE A 77 -4.24 -8.37 -10.90
C ILE A 77 -4.31 -6.84 -10.95
N TRP A 78 -3.22 -6.17 -10.62
CA TRP A 78 -3.20 -4.71 -10.65
C TRP A 78 -3.50 -4.19 -12.05
N GLU A 79 -2.90 -4.82 -13.06
CA GLU A 79 -3.07 -4.38 -14.44
C GLU A 79 -4.48 -4.65 -14.96
N ALA A 80 -5.06 -5.78 -14.56
CA ALA A 80 -6.42 -6.11 -14.98
C ALA A 80 -7.45 -5.11 -14.45
N HIS A 81 -7.17 -4.52 -13.30
CA HIS A 81 -8.07 -3.53 -12.70
C HIS A 81 -7.65 -2.10 -12.97
N ASP A 82 -6.59 -1.94 -13.76
CA ASP A 82 -6.14 -0.63 -14.17
C ASP A 82 -5.79 0.26 -12.98
N ILE A 83 -5.12 -0.33 -11.99
CA ILE A 83 -4.71 0.39 -10.79
C ILE A 83 -3.19 0.50 -10.80
N PRO A 84 -2.64 1.71 -10.76
CA PRO A 84 -1.18 1.86 -10.63
C PRO A 84 -0.72 1.32 -9.30
N TYR A 85 0.45 0.72 -9.29
CA TYR A 85 1.02 0.15 -8.08
C TYR A 85 2.50 0.45 -8.03
N ASP A 86 3.04 0.46 -6.82
CA ASP A 86 4.43 0.81 -6.62
C ASP A 86 5.33 -0.41 -6.43
N PHE A 87 4.76 -1.53 -5.96
CA PHE A 87 5.56 -2.75 -5.76
C PHE A 87 4.68 -3.99 -5.76
N VAL A 88 5.29 -5.12 -6.09
CA VAL A 88 4.75 -6.46 -5.85
C VAL A 88 5.89 -7.31 -5.33
N ILE A 89 5.69 -8.02 -4.21
CA ILE A 89 6.75 -8.83 -3.61
C ILE A 89 6.17 -10.06 -2.93
N PRO A 90 7.01 -11.07 -2.65
CA PRO A 90 6.61 -12.18 -1.78
C PRO A 90 6.50 -11.70 -0.33
N LYS A 91 5.69 -12.40 0.47
CA LYS A 91 5.44 -12.00 1.85
C LYS A 91 6.70 -11.92 2.70
N HIS A 92 7.62 -12.82 2.51
CA HIS A 92 8.82 -12.86 3.35
C HIS A 92 9.79 -11.72 3.04
N MET A 93 9.51 -10.92 2.01
CA MET A 93 10.38 -9.81 1.64
C MET A 93 9.78 -8.45 1.96
N LEU A 94 8.83 -8.42 2.87
CA LEU A 94 8.16 -7.17 3.21
C LEU A 94 9.13 -6.11 3.75
N ALA A 95 10.17 -6.54 4.45
CA ALA A 95 11.18 -5.60 4.96
C ALA A 95 11.88 -4.84 3.83
N ASP A 96 12.01 -5.46 2.66
CA ASP A 96 12.66 -4.80 1.54
C ASP A 96 11.86 -3.61 1.03
N VAL A 97 10.54 -3.66 1.17
CA VAL A 97 9.69 -2.54 0.79
C VAL A 97 10.00 -1.34 1.66
N LYS A 98 10.11 -1.56 2.97
CA LYS A 98 10.40 -0.45 3.87
C LYS A 98 11.77 0.14 3.59
N ALA A 99 12.73 -0.71 3.23
CA ALA A 99 14.07 -0.25 2.92
C ALA A 99 14.10 0.56 1.63
N LYS A 100 13.23 0.25 0.69
CA LYS A 100 13.25 0.85 -0.64
C LYS A 100 12.40 2.11 -0.75
N PHE A 101 11.30 2.18 -0.01
CA PHE A 101 10.36 3.29 -0.13
C PHE A 101 10.32 4.08 1.17
N GLU A 102 10.43 5.39 1.05
CA GLU A 102 10.37 6.26 2.20
C GLU A 102 8.92 6.70 2.43
N ALA A 103 8.42 6.49 3.65
CA ALA A 103 7.08 6.87 4.03
C ALA A 103 7.07 7.21 5.50
N ASP A 104 6.03 7.91 5.93
CA ASP A 104 5.88 8.24 7.36
C ASP A 104 5.28 7.09 8.13
N ARG A 105 4.42 6.32 7.51
CA ARG A 105 3.83 5.14 8.13
C ARG A 105 3.76 4.01 7.11
N TYR A 106 3.92 2.80 7.60
CA TYR A 106 3.93 1.60 6.79
C TYR A 106 2.90 0.63 7.34
N PHE A 107 1.95 0.21 6.50
CA PHE A 107 0.91 -0.73 6.89
C PHE A 107 0.95 -1.96 5.99
N HIS A 108 0.72 -3.11 6.59
CA HIS A 108 0.45 -4.33 5.83
C HIS A 108 -0.92 -4.85 6.24
N VAL A 109 -1.75 -5.15 5.25
CA VAL A 109 -3.10 -5.65 5.45
C VAL A 109 -3.15 -7.09 5.02
N GLY A 110 -3.59 -7.97 5.90
CA GLY A 110 -3.65 -9.38 5.57
C GLY A 110 -4.56 -10.14 6.51
N ASP A 111 -4.80 -11.41 6.19
CA ASP A 111 -5.78 -12.21 6.91
C ASP A 111 -5.17 -13.38 7.70
N ARG A 112 -3.84 -13.43 7.82
CA ARG A 112 -3.20 -14.54 8.52
C ARG A 112 -2.24 -14.04 9.57
N GLU A 113 -2.44 -14.54 10.79
CA GLU A 113 -1.57 -14.17 11.89
C GLU A 113 -0.17 -14.75 11.71
N ASP A 114 -0.08 -15.98 11.23
CA ASP A 114 1.18 -16.70 11.14
C ASP A 114 2.04 -16.28 9.95
N LEU A 115 1.48 -15.53 9.03
CA LEU A 115 2.22 -15.02 7.88
C LEU A 115 2.14 -13.50 7.81
N ASP A 116 0.96 -12.96 7.55
CA ASP A 116 0.82 -11.52 7.33
C ASP A 116 1.22 -10.70 8.54
N LYS A 117 0.67 -11.05 9.70
CA LYS A 117 0.96 -10.28 10.90
C LYS A 117 2.40 -10.48 11.32
N LYS A 118 2.89 -11.72 11.24
CA LYS A 118 4.25 -12.03 11.63
C LYS A 118 5.26 -11.24 10.81
N TYR A 119 5.13 -11.29 9.48
CA TYR A 119 6.09 -10.60 8.62
C TYR A 119 5.95 -9.10 8.72
N ALA A 120 4.73 -8.60 8.95
CA ALA A 120 4.53 -7.16 9.12
C ALA A 120 5.29 -6.66 10.34
N LEU A 121 5.11 -7.33 11.47
CA LEU A 121 5.77 -6.90 12.70
C LEU A 121 7.29 -7.03 12.60
N GLU A 122 7.76 -8.10 11.99
CA GLU A 122 9.20 -8.30 11.82
C GLU A 122 9.81 -7.23 10.91
N ALA A 123 9.05 -6.76 9.94
CA ALA A 123 9.52 -5.75 9.00
C ALA A 123 9.38 -4.33 9.53
N GLY A 124 8.75 -4.17 10.68
CA GLY A 124 8.53 -2.83 11.22
C GLY A 124 7.31 -2.14 10.66
N PHE A 125 6.37 -2.90 10.11
CA PHE A 125 5.10 -2.39 9.62
C PHE A 125 4.06 -2.44 10.72
N GLU A 126 3.06 -1.57 10.63
CA GLU A 126 1.84 -1.74 11.40
C GLU A 126 0.96 -2.75 10.68
N PHE A 127 0.28 -3.60 11.41
CA PHE A 127 -0.55 -4.63 10.80
C PHE A 127 -2.03 -4.30 10.97
N LEU A 128 -2.82 -4.54 9.93
CA LEU A 128 -4.27 -4.40 9.98
C LEU A 128 -4.91 -5.66 9.42
N TRP A 129 -5.94 -6.14 10.12
CA TRP A 129 -6.82 -7.16 9.54
C TRP A 129 -7.65 -6.50 8.43
N PRO A 130 -8.18 -7.27 7.47
CA PRO A 130 -8.91 -6.65 6.36
C PRO A 130 -10.07 -5.78 6.80
N ASP A 131 -10.85 -6.22 7.81
CA ASP A 131 -11.98 -5.42 8.28
C ASP A 131 -11.51 -4.17 9.02
N GLU A 132 -10.38 -4.24 9.71
CA GLU A 132 -9.80 -3.06 10.32
C GLU A 132 -9.36 -2.06 9.27
N ALA A 133 -8.76 -2.55 8.20
CA ALA A 133 -8.33 -1.68 7.11
C ALA A 133 -9.53 -1.02 6.47
N ALA A 134 -10.61 -1.78 6.27
CA ALA A 134 -11.80 -1.24 5.64
C ALA A 134 -12.40 -0.08 6.44
N ALA A 135 -12.15 -0.05 7.74
CA ALA A 135 -12.68 1.00 8.61
C ALA A 135 -11.75 2.20 8.72
N MET A 136 -10.59 2.15 8.09
CA MET A 136 -9.65 3.27 8.17
C MET A 136 -10.17 4.48 7.42
N PRO A 137 -9.80 5.68 7.87
CA PRO A 137 -10.28 6.90 7.23
C PRO A 137 -9.94 6.99 5.74
N TRP A 138 -8.93 6.29 5.28
CA TRP A 138 -8.53 6.29 3.87
C TRP A 138 -9.69 5.93 2.95
N PHE A 139 -10.50 4.96 3.38
CA PHE A 139 -11.64 4.49 2.60
C PHE A 139 -12.92 5.20 3.02
N ALA A 140 -13.06 5.40 4.32
CA ALA A 140 -14.29 5.97 4.86
C ALA A 140 -14.46 7.45 4.53
N THR A 141 -13.34 8.18 4.44
CA THR A 141 -13.38 9.60 4.16
C THR A 141 -14.09 9.92 2.85
N LYS A 142 -13.84 9.08 1.85
CA LYS A 142 -14.45 9.30 0.57
C LYS A 142 -15.96 9.19 0.64
N ASP A 143 -16.45 8.20 1.37
CA ASP A 143 -17.87 8.03 1.56
C ASP A 143 -18.48 9.20 2.28
N SER A 144 -17.79 9.69 3.30
CA SER A 144 -18.29 10.79 4.07
C SER A 144 -18.44 12.03 3.23
N SER A 145 -17.51 12.27 2.33
CA SER A 145 -17.58 13.48 1.54
C SER A 145 -18.69 13.41 0.51
N ASP A 146 -19.14 12.24 0.17
CA ASP A 146 -20.23 12.07 -0.77
C ASP A 146 -21.58 12.26 -0.13
N ALA A 147 -21.63 12.10 1.16
CA ALA A 147 -22.88 12.29 1.84
C ALA A 147 -23.20 13.76 2.01
#